data_e106576352461083828cad2758965b66
#
_entry.id   e106576352461083828cad2758965b66
#
_cell.length_a   1.000
_cell.length_b   1.000
_cell.length_c   1.000
_cell.angle_alpha   90.00
_cell.angle_beta   90.00
_cell.angle_gamma   90.00
#
_symmetry.space_group_name_H-M   'P 1'
#
loop_
_entity.id
_entity.type
_entity.pdbx_description
1 polymer ?
#
loop_
_entity_poly.entity_id
_entity_poly.type
_entity_poly.pdbx_seq_one_letter_code
_entity_poly.pdbx_strand_id
1 'polypeptide(L)'
;MAGILDLLDSDLGKTIINGVAGSTGNDTNKTSSVLTMALPVLMKAMQRNAATPQGAEGLMGAIKGKHDGSILDNLGGLFGGGVDDNVKQDGEKILGHVLGSKQRGVEKIIGEKSGLDAGSVANILKVAAPILMGVLGNQAKQQNVNSSNGIGDLLGGLLGGSSAQKEQSFLESILDADGDGSIVDDVAGMVLGNASKKGGLGGLLGGLFGGK
;
A
#
# COMPACT_ATOMS: atom_id res chain seq x y z
N MET A 1 13.78 8.44 -11.37
CA MET A 1 13.17 9.00 -10.16
C MET A 1 13.63 8.16 -8.99
N ALA A 2 13.88 8.76 -7.84
CA ALA A 2 14.14 8.01 -6.62
C ALA A 2 12.89 7.21 -6.26
N GLY A 3 13.06 5.92 -5.93
CA GLY A 3 11.98 5.07 -5.50
C GLY A 3 11.58 5.32 -4.05
N ILE A 4 10.48 4.71 -3.61
CA ILE A 4 10.02 4.86 -2.22
C ILE A 4 11.06 4.32 -1.20
N LEU A 5 11.85 3.34 -1.57
CA LEU A 5 12.91 2.81 -0.71
C LEU A 5 14.12 3.75 -0.64
N ASP A 6 14.47 4.41 -1.76
CA ASP A 6 15.53 5.43 -1.76
C ASP A 6 15.17 6.59 -0.82
N LEU A 7 13.86 6.86 -0.66
CA LEU A 7 13.38 7.85 0.32
C LEU A 7 13.73 7.44 1.76
N LEU A 8 13.60 6.16 2.12
CA LEU A 8 13.94 5.69 3.48
C LEU A 8 15.43 5.86 3.81
N ASP A 9 16.30 5.77 2.82
CA ASP A 9 17.74 5.95 2.98
C ASP A 9 18.15 7.43 3.07
N SER A 10 17.24 8.35 2.69
CA SER A 10 17.46 9.79 2.78
C SER A 10 17.42 10.31 4.23
N ASP A 11 17.90 11.55 4.45
CA ASP A 11 17.83 12.21 5.77
C ASP A 11 16.36 12.38 6.22
N LEU A 12 15.45 12.66 5.29
CA LEU A 12 14.01 12.70 5.57
C LEU A 12 13.50 11.32 6.03
N GLY A 13 13.89 10.25 5.33
CA GLY A 13 13.52 8.89 5.70
C GLY A 13 14.03 8.50 7.08
N LYS A 14 15.27 8.81 7.40
CA LYS A 14 15.85 8.59 8.74
C LYS A 14 15.10 9.36 9.83
N THR A 15 14.71 10.61 9.56
CA THR A 15 13.88 11.42 10.47
C THR A 15 12.53 10.76 10.70
N ILE A 16 11.89 10.26 9.64
CA ILE A 16 10.60 9.54 9.75
C ILE A 16 10.77 8.25 10.55
N ILE A 17 11.77 7.42 10.23
CA ILE A 17 12.02 6.16 10.94
C ILE A 17 12.23 6.41 12.43
N ASN A 18 13.09 7.36 12.80
CA ASN A 18 13.36 7.69 14.20
C ASN A 18 12.13 8.24 14.92
N GLY A 19 11.36 9.11 14.26
CA GLY A 19 10.13 9.68 14.81
C GLY A 19 9.06 8.63 15.03
N VAL A 20 8.85 7.74 14.06
CA VAL A 20 7.90 6.62 14.17
C VAL A 20 8.33 5.66 15.26
N ALA A 21 9.62 5.26 15.30
CA ALA A 21 10.16 4.39 16.35
C ALA A 21 9.94 4.97 17.75
N GLY A 22 10.33 6.23 17.95
CA GLY A 22 10.15 6.94 19.22
C GLY A 22 8.69 7.07 19.65
N SER A 23 7.80 7.43 18.71
CA SER A 23 6.37 7.62 19.01
C SER A 23 5.60 6.31 19.26
N THR A 24 6.11 5.19 18.77
CA THR A 24 5.48 3.87 18.96
C THR A 24 6.19 3.01 20.00
N GLY A 25 7.30 3.50 20.57
CA GLY A 25 8.08 2.78 21.58
C GLY A 25 8.80 1.55 21.02
N ASN A 26 9.09 1.51 19.73
CA ASN A 26 9.75 0.39 19.08
C ASN A 26 11.22 0.68 18.76
N ASP A 27 12.03 -0.38 18.62
CA ASP A 27 13.40 -0.28 18.16
C ASP A 27 13.49 0.33 16.75
N THR A 28 14.46 1.23 16.53
CA THR A 28 14.62 1.95 15.25
C THR A 28 14.93 1.00 14.08
N ASN A 29 15.76 -0.04 14.31
CA ASN A 29 16.11 -0.98 13.22
C ASN A 29 14.91 -1.86 12.85
N LYS A 30 14.14 -2.31 13.85
CA LYS A 30 12.91 -3.07 13.62
C LYS A 30 11.85 -2.20 12.93
N THR A 31 11.70 -0.93 13.35
CA THR A 31 10.81 0.03 12.68
C THR A 31 11.24 0.28 11.24
N SER A 32 12.54 0.45 10.98
CA SER A 32 13.08 0.55 9.62
C SER A 32 12.73 -0.69 8.79
N SER A 33 12.93 -1.89 9.35
CA SER A 33 12.57 -3.14 8.67
C SER A 33 11.08 -3.22 8.35
N VAL A 34 10.20 -2.84 9.28
CA VAL A 34 8.76 -2.77 9.04
C VAL A 34 8.44 -1.82 7.89
N LEU A 35 8.99 -0.60 7.89
CA LEU A 35 8.72 0.40 6.85
C LEU A 35 9.26 -0.04 5.49
N THR A 36 10.46 -0.64 5.43
CA THR A 36 11.04 -1.17 4.20
C THR A 36 10.14 -2.24 3.56
N MET A 37 9.55 -3.11 4.37
CA MET A 37 8.62 -4.14 3.90
C MET A 37 7.23 -3.58 3.58
N ALA A 38 6.71 -2.69 4.41
CA ALA A 38 5.34 -2.21 4.33
C ALA A 38 5.11 -1.18 3.22
N LEU A 39 6.06 -0.24 2.98
CA LEU A 39 5.83 0.83 2.03
C LEU A 39 5.59 0.33 0.60
N PRO A 40 6.36 -0.62 0.05
CA PRO A 40 6.06 -1.19 -1.26
C PRO A 40 4.70 -1.91 -1.31
N VAL A 41 4.30 -2.61 -0.23
CA VAL A 41 2.99 -3.27 -0.12
C VAL A 41 1.87 -2.25 -0.18
N LEU A 42 1.95 -1.18 0.63
CA LEU A 42 0.96 -0.11 0.65
C LEU A 42 0.86 0.59 -0.70
N MET A 43 2.01 0.92 -1.32
CA MET A 43 2.07 1.54 -2.64
C MET A 43 1.41 0.64 -3.71
N LYS A 44 1.70 -0.66 -3.70
CA LYS A 44 1.09 -1.61 -4.63
C LYS A 44 -0.42 -1.74 -4.42
N ALA A 45 -0.87 -1.79 -3.17
CA ALA A 45 -2.29 -1.80 -2.84
C ALA A 45 -2.99 -0.50 -3.29
N MET A 46 -2.36 0.68 -3.07
CA MET A 46 -2.86 1.96 -3.59
C MET A 46 -2.93 1.96 -5.11
N GLN A 47 -1.92 1.42 -5.81
CA GLN A 47 -1.91 1.30 -7.26
C GLN A 47 -3.07 0.43 -7.77
N ARG A 48 -3.35 -0.70 -7.10
CA ARG A 48 -4.51 -1.56 -7.43
C ARG A 48 -5.83 -0.81 -7.23
N ASN A 49 -5.98 -0.10 -6.11
CA ASN A 49 -7.18 0.69 -5.84
C ASN A 49 -7.34 1.81 -6.89
N ALA A 50 -6.26 2.48 -7.27
CA ALA A 50 -6.26 3.53 -8.29
C ALA A 50 -6.45 3.01 -9.73
N ALA A 51 -6.47 1.70 -9.95
CA ALA A 51 -6.84 1.11 -11.24
C ALA A 51 -8.34 1.27 -11.56
N THR A 52 -9.18 1.57 -10.56
CA THR A 52 -10.59 1.91 -10.76
C THR A 52 -10.77 3.43 -10.74
N PRO A 53 -11.70 4.00 -11.55
CA PRO A 53 -11.98 5.44 -11.54
C PRO A 53 -12.29 5.97 -10.15
N GLN A 54 -13.14 5.29 -9.40
CA GLN A 54 -13.55 5.67 -8.04
C GLN A 54 -12.37 5.65 -7.06
N GLY A 55 -11.51 4.62 -7.14
CA GLY A 55 -10.32 4.52 -6.30
C GLY A 55 -9.28 5.60 -6.61
N ALA A 56 -9.08 5.89 -7.90
CA ALA A 56 -8.19 6.96 -8.34
C ALA A 56 -8.70 8.36 -7.90
N GLU A 57 -10.01 8.61 -8.04
CA GLU A 57 -10.64 9.86 -7.56
C GLU A 57 -10.56 9.99 -6.04
N GLY A 58 -10.83 8.91 -5.30
CA GLY A 58 -10.74 8.87 -3.84
C GLY A 58 -9.32 9.17 -3.35
N LEU A 59 -8.30 8.53 -3.95
CA LEU A 59 -6.90 8.76 -3.60
C LEU A 59 -6.47 10.19 -3.95
N MET A 60 -6.82 10.69 -5.13
CA MET A 60 -6.54 12.07 -5.52
C MET A 60 -7.25 13.09 -4.61
N GLY A 61 -8.49 12.82 -4.23
CA GLY A 61 -9.23 13.64 -3.28
C GLY A 61 -8.57 13.70 -1.90
N ALA A 62 -8.10 12.56 -1.38
CA ALA A 62 -7.37 12.49 -0.12
C ALA A 62 -6.05 13.27 -0.17
N ILE A 63 -5.29 13.14 -1.26
CA ILE A 63 -4.03 13.86 -1.48
C ILE A 63 -4.28 15.37 -1.57
N LYS A 64 -5.24 15.82 -2.36
CA LYS A 64 -5.53 17.26 -2.52
C LYS A 64 -6.15 17.90 -1.28
N GLY A 65 -6.94 17.14 -0.55
CA GLY A 65 -7.67 17.67 0.60
C GLY A 65 -6.85 17.68 1.88
N LYS A 66 -6.35 16.54 2.31
CA LYS A 66 -5.79 16.37 3.66
C LYS A 66 -4.31 16.02 3.67
N HIS A 67 -3.81 15.41 2.60
CA HIS A 67 -2.45 14.86 2.54
C HIS A 67 -1.62 15.53 1.44
N ASP A 68 -1.67 16.84 1.40
CA ASP A 68 -1.05 17.67 0.37
C ASP A 68 0.47 17.84 0.48
N GLY A 69 1.08 17.17 1.46
CA GLY A 69 2.51 17.21 1.77
C GLY A 69 2.86 18.07 2.98
N SER A 70 1.94 18.90 3.48
CA SER A 70 2.19 19.81 4.62
C SER A 70 2.64 19.10 5.91
N ILE A 71 2.26 17.84 6.11
CA ILE A 71 2.72 17.03 7.24
C ILE A 71 4.25 16.90 7.28
N LEU A 72 4.91 16.92 6.11
CA LEU A 72 6.37 16.81 6.01
C LEU A 72 7.09 18.07 6.48
N ASP A 73 6.44 19.22 6.41
CA ASP A 73 7.03 20.52 6.81
C ASP A 73 7.15 20.62 8.33
N ASN A 74 6.42 19.81 9.10
CA ASN A 74 6.39 19.87 10.56
C ASN A 74 6.54 18.49 11.23
N LEU A 75 7.46 17.66 10.74
CA LEU A 75 7.75 16.36 11.37
C LEU A 75 8.26 16.53 12.82
N GLY A 76 9.01 17.62 13.11
CA GLY A 76 9.44 17.93 14.46
C GLY A 76 8.27 18.15 15.42
N GLY A 77 7.25 18.86 15.01
CA GLY A 77 6.01 19.04 15.77
C GLY A 77 5.19 17.76 15.87
N LEU A 78 5.14 16.97 14.81
CA LEU A 78 4.44 15.69 14.78
C LEU A 78 4.98 14.69 15.83
N PHE A 79 6.30 14.61 15.98
CA PHE A 79 6.94 13.65 16.87
C PHE A 79 7.33 14.22 18.24
N GLY A 80 7.44 15.55 18.38
CA GLY A 80 8.01 16.20 19.55
C GLY A 80 7.20 16.09 20.84
N GLY A 81 5.89 15.86 20.73
CA GLY A 81 4.96 15.70 21.86
C GLY A 81 4.24 14.34 21.91
N GLY A 82 4.69 13.40 21.07
CA GLY A 82 3.93 12.19 20.78
C GLY A 82 2.93 12.42 19.65
N VAL A 83 2.73 11.41 18.82
CA VAL A 83 1.80 11.52 17.66
C VAL A 83 0.36 11.61 18.16
N ASP A 84 -0.34 12.67 17.72
CA ASP A 84 -1.74 12.93 18.04
C ASP A 84 -2.64 11.75 17.64
N ASP A 85 -3.66 11.46 18.44
CA ASP A 85 -4.60 10.38 18.18
C ASP A 85 -5.41 10.59 16.89
N ASN A 86 -5.63 11.84 16.47
CA ASN A 86 -6.25 12.12 15.17
C ASN A 86 -5.38 11.64 14.01
N VAL A 87 -4.06 11.75 14.11
CA VAL A 87 -3.12 11.23 13.09
C VAL A 87 -3.16 9.72 13.04
N LYS A 88 -3.19 9.04 14.19
CA LYS A 88 -3.31 7.58 14.26
C LYS A 88 -4.64 7.07 13.74
N GLN A 89 -5.74 7.75 14.06
CA GLN A 89 -7.08 7.42 13.53
C GLN A 89 -7.16 7.63 12.01
N ASP A 90 -6.51 8.67 11.51
CA ASP A 90 -6.40 8.91 10.08
C ASP A 90 -5.61 7.80 9.39
N GLY A 91 -4.47 7.41 9.97
CA GLY A 91 -3.67 6.27 9.50
C GLY A 91 -4.47 4.96 9.49
N GLU A 92 -5.27 4.70 10.51
CA GLU A 92 -6.15 3.52 10.55
C GLU A 92 -7.16 3.52 9.40
N LYS A 93 -7.77 4.67 9.10
CA LYS A 93 -8.69 4.83 7.96
C LYS A 93 -7.98 4.62 6.63
N ILE A 94 -6.77 5.19 6.46
CA ILE A 94 -5.96 4.99 5.26
C ILE A 94 -5.65 3.51 5.07
N LEU A 95 -5.16 2.82 6.11
CA LEU A 95 -4.86 1.39 6.06
C LEU A 95 -6.09 0.54 5.72
N GLY A 96 -7.23 0.85 6.33
CA GLY A 96 -8.49 0.18 6.04
C GLY A 96 -8.95 0.35 4.58
N HIS A 97 -8.76 1.53 3.99
CA HIS A 97 -9.08 1.78 2.59
C HIS A 97 -8.08 1.11 1.64
N VAL A 98 -6.79 1.10 2.00
CA VAL A 98 -5.72 0.60 1.14
C VAL A 98 -5.65 -0.93 1.16
N LEU A 99 -5.68 -1.53 2.34
CA LEU A 99 -5.49 -2.97 2.54
C LEU A 99 -6.81 -3.74 2.71
N GLY A 100 -7.86 -3.07 3.19
CA GLY A 100 -9.16 -3.69 3.43
C GLY A 100 -9.07 -4.88 4.38
N SER A 101 -9.66 -6.00 4.00
CA SER A 101 -9.65 -7.26 4.78
C SER A 101 -8.26 -7.88 4.93
N LYS A 102 -7.31 -7.55 4.04
CA LYS A 102 -5.94 -8.08 4.05
C LYS A 102 -5.02 -7.44 5.09
N GLN A 103 -5.46 -6.32 5.74
CA GLN A 103 -4.64 -5.56 6.68
C GLN A 103 -4.01 -6.45 7.78
N ARG A 104 -4.81 -7.27 8.44
CA ARG A 104 -4.33 -8.15 9.53
C ARG A 104 -3.31 -9.19 9.06
N GLY A 105 -3.50 -9.74 7.85
CA GLY A 105 -2.56 -10.68 7.24
C GLY A 105 -1.21 -10.00 6.97
N VAL A 106 -1.24 -8.83 6.39
CA VAL A 106 -0.04 -8.00 6.12
C VAL A 106 0.70 -7.69 7.42
N GLU A 107 0.00 -7.19 8.45
CA GLU A 107 0.58 -6.87 9.76
C GLU A 107 1.24 -8.08 10.41
N LYS A 108 0.61 -9.25 10.34
CA LYS A 108 1.14 -10.50 10.88
C LYS A 108 2.43 -10.93 10.17
N ILE A 109 2.43 -10.97 8.83
CA ILE A 109 3.59 -11.41 8.05
C ILE A 109 4.77 -10.46 8.25
N ILE A 110 4.53 -9.14 8.24
CA ILE A 110 5.58 -8.16 8.50
C ILE A 110 6.09 -8.31 9.94
N GLY A 111 5.23 -8.56 10.90
CA GLY A 111 5.60 -8.81 12.29
C GLY A 111 6.54 -9.99 12.43
N GLU A 112 6.19 -11.13 11.87
CA GLU A 112 7.02 -12.35 11.87
C GLU A 112 8.41 -12.10 11.27
N LYS A 113 8.49 -11.33 10.17
CA LYS A 113 9.75 -11.02 9.48
C LYS A 113 10.59 -9.94 10.18
N SER A 114 9.96 -8.97 10.82
CA SER A 114 10.66 -7.89 11.55
C SER A 114 11.00 -8.23 13.00
N GLY A 115 10.48 -9.34 13.52
CA GLY A 115 10.61 -9.73 14.92
C GLY A 115 9.81 -8.81 15.86
N LEU A 116 8.67 -8.29 15.40
CA LEU A 116 7.67 -7.56 16.15
C LEU A 116 6.35 -8.33 16.16
N ASP A 117 5.50 -8.05 17.14
CA ASP A 117 4.11 -8.52 17.11
C ASP A 117 3.26 -7.68 16.13
N ALA A 118 2.15 -8.26 15.66
CA ALA A 118 1.27 -7.62 14.69
C ALA A 118 0.68 -6.29 15.20
N GLY A 119 0.45 -6.15 16.51
CA GLY A 119 -0.04 -4.91 17.12
C GLY A 119 0.99 -3.78 17.07
N SER A 120 2.26 -4.10 17.31
CA SER A 120 3.38 -3.15 17.14
C SER A 120 3.51 -2.71 15.69
N VAL A 121 3.40 -3.64 14.73
CA VAL A 121 3.39 -3.33 13.30
C VAL A 121 2.20 -2.42 12.97
N ALA A 122 1.00 -2.75 13.43
CA ALA A 122 -0.20 -1.92 13.21
C ALA A 122 0.01 -0.49 13.72
N ASN A 123 0.60 -0.31 14.91
CA ASN A 123 0.88 1.01 15.46
C ASN A 123 1.91 1.79 14.62
N ILE A 124 2.98 1.14 14.16
CA ILE A 124 3.95 1.73 13.23
C ILE A 124 3.25 2.19 11.95
N LEU A 125 2.42 1.33 11.35
CA LEU A 125 1.73 1.64 10.10
C LEU A 125 0.69 2.75 10.26
N LYS A 126 -0.03 2.83 11.39
CA LYS A 126 -0.98 3.93 11.67
C LYS A 126 -0.29 5.29 11.72
N VAL A 127 0.95 5.36 12.17
CA VAL A 127 1.74 6.60 12.16
C VAL A 127 2.35 6.87 10.78
N ALA A 128 2.83 5.84 10.11
CA ALA A 128 3.51 5.96 8.83
C ALA A 128 2.56 6.25 7.65
N ALA A 129 1.31 5.77 7.69
CA ALA A 129 0.40 5.90 6.56
C ALA A 129 0.04 7.36 6.20
N PRO A 130 -0.28 8.27 7.14
CA PRO A 130 -0.48 9.69 6.82
C PRO A 130 0.78 10.37 6.29
N ILE A 131 1.96 9.96 6.77
CA ILE A 131 3.24 10.48 6.30
C ILE A 131 3.49 10.03 4.86
N LEU A 132 3.25 8.74 4.55
CA LEU A 132 3.32 8.22 3.19
C LEU A 132 2.38 8.98 2.25
N MET A 133 1.15 9.23 2.68
CA MET A 133 0.20 10.04 1.90
C MET A 133 0.71 11.46 1.68
N GLY A 134 1.35 12.06 2.68
CA GLY A 134 1.99 13.37 2.55
C GLY A 134 3.16 13.36 1.55
N VAL A 135 3.97 12.30 1.55
CA VAL A 135 5.02 12.11 0.53
C VAL A 135 4.42 12.03 -0.87
N LEU A 136 3.34 11.26 -1.04
CA LEU A 136 2.63 11.18 -2.32
C LEU A 136 2.04 12.52 -2.74
N GLY A 137 1.48 13.29 -1.81
CA GLY A 137 0.95 14.63 -2.07
C GLY A 137 2.04 15.61 -2.51
N ASN A 138 3.19 15.58 -1.86
CA ASN A 138 4.35 16.38 -2.24
C ASN A 138 4.85 16.00 -3.65
N GLN A 139 4.99 14.71 -3.94
CA GLN A 139 5.39 14.22 -5.25
C GLN A 139 4.37 14.56 -6.34
N ALA A 140 3.07 14.46 -6.04
CA ALA A 140 2.01 14.85 -6.97
C ALA A 140 2.10 16.34 -7.33
N LYS A 141 2.38 17.21 -6.35
CA LYS A 141 2.62 18.65 -6.58
C LYS A 141 3.85 18.89 -7.45
N GLN A 142 4.99 18.24 -7.13
CA GLN A 142 6.25 18.41 -7.87
C GLN A 142 6.14 17.96 -9.33
N GLN A 143 5.35 16.92 -9.60
CA GLN A 143 5.13 16.37 -10.94
C GLN A 143 3.89 16.95 -11.64
N ASN A 144 3.22 17.94 -11.05
CA ASN A 144 1.98 18.55 -11.57
C ASN A 144 0.88 17.51 -11.85
N VAL A 145 0.78 16.45 -11.02
CA VAL A 145 -0.28 15.45 -11.10
C VAL A 145 -1.56 16.03 -10.51
N ASN A 146 -2.44 16.51 -11.39
CA ASN A 146 -3.68 17.21 -11.02
C ASN A 146 -4.95 16.41 -11.32
N SER A 147 -4.83 15.22 -11.90
CA SER A 147 -5.94 14.35 -12.28
C SER A 147 -5.78 12.94 -11.72
N SER A 148 -6.91 12.27 -11.54
CA SER A 148 -6.95 10.86 -11.09
C SER A 148 -6.17 9.92 -12.02
N ASN A 149 -6.15 10.20 -13.33
CA ASN A 149 -5.41 9.38 -14.30
C ASN A 149 -3.89 9.41 -14.06
N GLY A 150 -3.33 10.53 -13.60
CA GLY A 150 -1.88 10.64 -13.33
C GLY A 150 -1.43 9.97 -12.04
N ILE A 151 -2.37 9.63 -11.13
CA ILE A 151 -1.98 9.05 -9.84
C ILE A 151 -1.43 7.63 -9.97
N GLY A 152 -1.95 6.85 -10.92
CA GLY A 152 -1.45 5.50 -11.23
C GLY A 152 0.00 5.52 -11.73
N ASP A 153 0.32 6.47 -12.62
CA ASP A 153 1.67 6.68 -13.15
C ASP A 153 2.65 7.14 -12.06
N LEU A 154 2.19 8.04 -11.17
CA LEU A 154 2.98 8.48 -10.01
C LEU A 154 3.35 7.30 -9.10
N LEU A 155 2.36 6.48 -8.73
CA LEU A 155 2.57 5.30 -7.90
C LEU A 155 3.48 4.28 -8.58
N GLY A 156 3.28 4.04 -9.88
CA GLY A 156 4.13 3.17 -10.69
C GLY A 156 5.58 3.65 -10.75
N GLY A 157 5.79 4.95 -10.93
CA GLY A 157 7.12 5.56 -10.96
C GLY A 157 7.87 5.44 -9.62
N LEU A 158 7.18 5.59 -8.50
CA LEU A 158 7.75 5.43 -7.16
C LEU A 158 8.04 3.97 -6.79
N LEU A 159 7.26 3.01 -7.31
CA LEU A 159 7.51 1.58 -7.17
C LEU A 159 8.63 1.08 -8.08
N GLY A 160 8.81 1.69 -9.25
CA GLY A 160 9.73 1.25 -10.30
C GLY A 160 11.22 1.57 -10.06
N GLY A 161 11.62 2.01 -8.86
CA GLY A 161 13.01 2.21 -8.47
C GLY A 161 13.83 0.91 -8.53
N SER A 162 15.15 1.02 -8.49
CA SER A 162 16.13 -0.06 -8.76
C SER A 162 16.02 -1.34 -7.90
N SER A 163 15.18 -1.33 -6.87
CA SER A 163 14.96 -2.46 -5.95
C SER A 163 13.76 -3.34 -6.32
N ALA A 164 12.92 -2.91 -7.28
CA ALA A 164 11.62 -3.54 -7.55
C ALA A 164 11.70 -5.01 -8.01
N GLN A 165 12.78 -5.43 -8.63
CA GLN A 165 12.89 -6.80 -9.17
C GLN A 165 13.19 -7.86 -8.11
N LYS A 166 13.84 -7.52 -6.99
CA LYS A 166 14.13 -8.48 -5.91
C LYS A 166 12.94 -8.66 -4.95
N GLU A 167 12.00 -7.73 -4.97
CA GLU A 167 10.88 -7.69 -4.02
C GLU A 167 9.56 -8.18 -4.59
N GLN A 168 9.47 -8.45 -5.90
CA GLN A 168 8.23 -8.92 -6.52
C GLN A 168 7.70 -10.20 -5.87
N SER A 169 8.56 -11.20 -5.65
CA SER A 169 8.15 -12.46 -5.00
C SER A 169 7.74 -12.27 -3.53
N PHE A 170 8.34 -11.30 -2.84
CA PHE A 170 7.97 -10.93 -1.48
C PHE A 170 6.63 -10.20 -1.43
N LEU A 171 6.43 -9.22 -2.31
CA LEU A 171 5.18 -8.49 -2.46
C LEU A 171 4.02 -9.43 -2.84
N GLU A 172 4.27 -10.36 -3.75
CA GLU A 172 3.32 -11.40 -4.13
C GLU A 172 2.94 -12.27 -2.94
N SER A 173 3.91 -12.76 -2.16
CA SER A 173 3.66 -13.60 -0.99
C SER A 173 2.92 -12.89 0.15
N ILE A 174 3.04 -11.55 0.28
CA ILE A 174 2.31 -10.78 1.27
C ILE A 174 0.89 -10.45 0.79
N LEU A 175 0.74 -10.14 -0.49
CA LEU A 175 -0.57 -9.83 -1.09
C LEU A 175 -1.41 -11.10 -1.31
N ASP A 176 -0.77 -12.27 -1.40
CA ASP A 176 -1.37 -13.60 -1.42
C ASP A 176 -1.35 -14.24 0.00
N ALA A 177 -1.54 -13.42 1.03
CA ALA A 177 -1.44 -13.85 2.43
C ALA A 177 -2.56 -14.81 2.87
N ASP A 178 -3.60 -15.00 2.07
CA ASP A 178 -4.66 -15.97 2.26
C ASP A 178 -4.38 -17.32 1.57
N GLY A 179 -3.28 -17.41 0.77
CA GLY A 179 -2.80 -18.66 0.19
C GLY A 179 -3.75 -19.30 -0.83
N ASP A 180 -4.70 -18.50 -1.39
CA ASP A 180 -5.64 -19.00 -2.38
C ASP A 180 -5.10 -19.00 -3.82
N GLY A 181 -3.85 -18.57 -4.02
CA GLY A 181 -3.20 -18.51 -5.33
C GLY A 181 -3.83 -17.49 -6.30
N SER A 182 -4.73 -16.67 -5.80
CA SER A 182 -5.68 -15.87 -6.57
C SER A 182 -5.16 -14.51 -7.05
N ILE A 183 -3.86 -14.27 -7.03
CA ILE A 183 -3.31 -13.08 -7.71
C ILE A 183 -3.70 -13.09 -9.20
N VAL A 184 -3.90 -14.27 -9.77
CA VAL A 184 -4.30 -14.45 -11.17
C VAL A 184 -5.82 -14.41 -11.33
N ASP A 185 -6.61 -14.88 -10.37
CA ASP A 185 -8.06 -14.93 -10.46
C ASP A 185 -8.72 -13.56 -10.26
N ASP A 186 -8.18 -12.70 -9.41
CA ASP A 186 -8.67 -11.32 -9.25
C ASP A 186 -8.48 -10.49 -10.53
N VAL A 187 -7.42 -10.75 -11.30
CA VAL A 187 -7.20 -10.10 -12.60
C VAL A 187 -8.02 -10.79 -13.70
N ALA A 188 -8.16 -12.13 -13.67
CA ALA A 188 -8.98 -12.87 -14.61
C ALA A 188 -10.48 -12.62 -14.38
N GLY A 189 -10.93 -12.51 -13.12
CA GLY A 189 -12.30 -12.16 -12.77
C GLY A 189 -12.72 -10.76 -13.25
N MET A 190 -11.81 -9.79 -13.23
CA MET A 190 -12.06 -8.43 -13.74
C MET A 190 -12.12 -8.36 -15.27
N VAL A 191 -11.31 -9.17 -15.96
CA VAL A 191 -11.29 -9.23 -17.45
C VAL A 191 -12.41 -10.12 -17.99
N LEU A 192 -12.78 -11.20 -17.27
CA LEU A 192 -13.81 -12.16 -17.70
C LEU A 192 -15.21 -11.86 -17.12
N GLY A 193 -15.33 -10.99 -16.13
CA GLY A 193 -16.62 -10.64 -15.50
C GLY A 193 -17.64 -9.99 -16.43
N ASN A 194 -17.25 -9.63 -17.66
CA ASN A 194 -18.15 -9.11 -18.70
C ASN A 194 -18.45 -10.11 -19.83
N ALA A 195 -17.84 -11.31 -19.82
CA ALA A 195 -18.05 -12.32 -20.88
C ALA A 195 -18.91 -13.52 -20.45
N SER A 196 -19.23 -13.67 -19.15
CA SER A 196 -19.89 -14.88 -18.63
C SER A 196 -21.40 -14.77 -18.49
N LYS A 197 -22.07 -13.98 -19.33
CA LYS A 197 -23.55 -14.08 -19.46
C LYS A 197 -24.04 -14.96 -20.59
N LYS A 198 -23.18 -15.73 -21.28
CA LYS A 198 -23.63 -16.79 -22.22
C LYS A 198 -22.57 -17.89 -22.32
N GLY A 199 -22.88 -19.07 -21.78
CA GLY A 199 -22.22 -20.31 -22.18
C GLY A 199 -21.52 -21.06 -21.03
N GLY A 200 -22.28 -21.71 -20.17
CA GLY A 200 -21.76 -22.66 -19.20
C GLY A 200 -21.07 -23.85 -19.89
N LEU A 201 -19.90 -24.24 -19.37
CA LEU A 201 -19.12 -25.44 -19.74
C LEU A 201 -19.89 -26.79 -19.67
N GLY A 202 -21.19 -26.78 -19.34
CA GLY A 202 -22.06 -27.95 -19.35
C GLY A 202 -22.43 -28.48 -20.74
N GLY A 203 -22.16 -27.72 -21.81
CA GLY A 203 -22.52 -28.11 -23.17
C GLY A 203 -21.52 -28.99 -23.93
N LEU A 204 -20.26 -29.07 -23.46
CA LEU A 204 -19.23 -29.79 -24.19
C LEU A 204 -19.04 -31.26 -23.77
N LEU A 205 -19.57 -31.68 -22.63
CA LEU A 205 -19.49 -33.06 -22.16
C LEU A 205 -20.71 -33.91 -22.51
N GLY A 206 -21.83 -33.29 -22.97
CA GLY A 206 -23.03 -34.00 -23.39
C GLY A 206 -22.93 -34.67 -24.78
N GLY A 207 -21.93 -34.29 -25.60
CA GLY A 207 -21.78 -34.80 -26.96
C GLY A 207 -20.91 -36.06 -27.10
N LEU A 208 -20.22 -36.51 -26.05
CA LEU A 208 -19.26 -37.60 -26.14
C LEU A 208 -19.80 -38.98 -25.66
N PHE A 209 -20.99 -39.04 -25.05
CA PHE A 209 -21.56 -40.29 -24.49
C PHE A 209 -22.96 -40.64 -25.03
N GLY A 210 -23.38 -40.14 -26.17
CA GLY A 210 -24.66 -40.46 -26.75
C GLY A 210 -24.58 -40.80 -28.23
N GLY A 211 -23.94 -41.90 -28.56
CA GLY A 211 -23.93 -42.45 -29.88
C GLY A 211 -24.30 -43.95 -29.86
N LYS A 212 -25.54 -44.21 -30.20
CA LYS A 212 -25.90 -45.50 -30.71
C LYS A 212 -26.72 -45.24 -31.96
#